data_11e7c68eeb88d6d1052456d373c85909
#
_entry.id   11e7c68eeb88d6d1052456d373c85909
#
_cell.length_a   1.000
_cell.length_b   1.000
_cell.length_c   1.000
_cell.angle_alpha   90.00
_cell.angle_beta   90.00
_cell.angle_gamma   90.00
#
_symmetry.space_group_name_H-M   'P 1'
#
loop_
_entity.id
_entity.type
_entity.pdbx_description
1 polymer ?
#
loop_
_entity_poly.entity_id
_entity_poly.type
_entity_poly.pdbx_seq_one_letter_code
_entity_poly.pdbx_strand_id
1 'polypeptide(L)'
;LLVETLINAGAETLTGKLTVSAEKNGETVTQEVALVQRAERSVNLSAEGTANCYIARTGGVYKFDASVKGNGGGDGVSDYIANYGLAIEDGAFAELLWESRHDGDKTMSREIIDGAPIYRGGYVTFSTGRSEGNAVIAVKDIKGNIVWSWHIWVCNDEITAHDHIDSEGKVAAVIMDRNLGALNNTPMDVGNRGMFYEWGRKDPFTPSRSPYHADTDGNNVPAYNEPNTAIGDGTGTWVYNAQAAVLATPPANIPNSILNPMTYLQSPYNGHADWYCTGTDPKATHPGLWGPEKTIFDPCPPGYKVPGPDLWGIPAGNNSITNGGAAADYDETGVSAKWDWNAYEDCGRRWKNTGDFYPMAGNIYYTDYISVSICNYTGGMAFYWTAQATPDATKSSA
;
A
#
# COMPACT_ATOMS: atom_id res chain seq x y z
N LEU A 1 25.29 10.06 27.74
CA LEU A 1 25.41 10.41 26.30
C LEU A 1 24.84 9.24 25.51
N LEU A 2 23.70 9.43 24.85
CA LEU A 2 23.15 8.48 23.89
C LEU A 2 23.75 8.82 22.55
N VAL A 3 24.43 7.87 21.92
CA VAL A 3 24.92 8.00 20.54
C VAL A 3 24.07 7.11 19.67
N GLU A 4 23.18 7.68 18.89
CA GLU A 4 22.46 6.95 17.85
C GLU A 4 23.37 6.84 16.62
N THR A 5 23.54 5.63 16.13
CA THR A 5 24.26 5.37 14.89
C THR A 5 23.24 5.08 13.79
N LEU A 6 23.30 5.85 12.71
CA LEU A 6 22.56 5.57 11.49
C LEU A 6 23.13 4.32 10.80
N ILE A 7 22.31 3.61 10.04
CA ILE A 7 22.75 2.48 9.22
C ILE A 7 23.83 2.96 8.24
N ASN A 8 24.94 2.23 8.14
CA ASN A 8 25.93 2.48 7.12
C ASN A 8 25.49 1.86 5.79
N ALA A 9 24.75 2.63 5.00
CA ALA A 9 24.29 2.23 3.67
C ALA A 9 25.41 2.24 2.60
N GLY A 10 26.64 2.56 2.98
CA GLY A 10 27.81 2.57 2.07
C GLY A 10 28.38 1.17 1.85
N ALA A 11 29.21 1.05 0.80
CA ALA A 11 29.91 -0.20 0.46
C ALA A 11 31.11 -0.50 1.36
N GLU A 12 31.56 0.46 2.17
CA GLU A 12 32.77 0.38 2.97
C GLU A 12 32.49 0.60 4.46
N THR A 13 33.30 -0.04 5.29
CA THR A 13 33.30 0.21 6.74
C THR A 13 33.73 1.64 7.02
N LEU A 14 32.91 2.39 7.73
CA LEU A 14 33.28 3.73 8.19
C LEU A 14 33.96 3.64 9.55
N THR A 15 35.00 4.41 9.71
CA THR A 15 35.71 4.57 10.99
C THR A 15 35.74 6.03 11.40
N GLY A 16 35.60 6.28 12.66
CA GLY A 16 35.64 7.62 13.21
C GLY A 16 36.07 7.62 14.67
N LYS A 17 36.18 8.79 15.24
CA LYS A 17 36.45 8.96 16.65
C LYS A 17 35.45 9.93 17.26
N LEU A 18 34.95 9.58 18.44
CA LEU A 18 34.16 10.46 19.28
C LEU A 18 35.12 10.96 20.40
N THR A 19 35.29 12.25 20.49
CA THR A 19 36.04 12.86 21.58
C THR A 19 35.07 13.46 22.59
N VAL A 20 35.09 12.98 23.80
CA VAL A 20 34.28 13.50 24.90
C VAL A 20 35.23 14.25 25.85
N SER A 21 34.94 15.52 26.08
CA SER A 21 35.70 16.37 27.02
C SER A 21 34.82 16.83 28.17
N ALA A 22 35.33 16.77 29.35
CA ALA A 22 34.68 17.31 30.56
C ALA A 22 35.66 18.23 31.29
N GLU A 23 35.21 19.40 31.72
CA GLU A 23 35.96 20.34 32.50
C GLU A 23 35.46 20.40 33.95
N LYS A 24 36.42 20.33 34.89
CA LYS A 24 36.13 20.49 36.31
C LYS A 24 37.28 21.24 36.98
N ASN A 25 36.97 22.33 37.65
CA ASN A 25 37.95 23.18 38.40
C ASN A 25 39.12 23.67 37.53
N GLY A 26 38.90 23.93 36.24
CA GLY A 26 39.93 24.37 35.31
C GLY A 26 40.80 23.26 34.72
N GLU A 27 40.53 22.01 35.05
CA GLU A 27 41.14 20.84 34.44
C GLU A 27 40.20 20.20 33.42
N THR A 28 40.70 19.97 32.19
CA THR A 28 39.96 19.30 31.12
C THR A 28 40.43 17.87 31.01
N VAL A 29 39.50 16.95 31.14
CA VAL A 29 39.72 15.53 30.87
C VAL A 29 39.07 15.18 29.53
N THR A 30 39.82 14.57 28.64
CA THR A 30 39.37 14.18 27.31
C THR A 30 39.51 12.68 27.15
N GLN A 31 38.45 12.02 26.65
CA GLN A 31 38.42 10.61 26.31
C GLN A 31 38.08 10.45 24.82
N GLU A 32 38.92 9.71 24.11
CA GLU A 32 38.62 9.30 22.75
C GLU A 32 38.00 7.91 22.74
N VAL A 33 36.89 7.75 21.97
CA VAL A 33 36.25 6.47 21.70
C VAL A 33 36.33 6.23 20.20
N ALA A 34 36.93 5.12 19.80
CA ALA A 34 36.94 4.70 18.41
C ALA A 34 35.54 4.22 18.02
N LEU A 35 35.01 4.75 16.92
CA LEU A 35 33.74 4.32 16.33
C LEU A 35 34.04 3.51 15.06
N VAL A 36 33.42 2.35 14.94
CA VAL A 36 33.49 1.50 13.74
C VAL A 36 32.07 1.15 13.33
N GLN A 37 31.68 1.61 12.16
CA GLN A 37 30.40 1.24 11.56
C GLN A 37 30.69 0.38 10.33
N ARG A 38 30.38 -0.91 10.43
CA ARG A 38 30.59 -1.85 9.34
C ARG A 38 29.64 -1.53 8.17
N ALA A 39 30.15 -1.76 6.95
CA ALA A 39 29.29 -1.74 5.78
C ALA A 39 28.28 -2.89 5.88
N GLU A 40 27.00 -2.57 5.79
CA GLU A 40 25.97 -3.57 5.66
C GLU A 40 25.56 -3.70 4.19
N ARG A 41 25.50 -4.93 3.71
CA ARG A 41 25.04 -5.20 2.35
C ARG A 41 23.52 -5.10 2.33
N SER A 42 22.99 -3.97 1.93
CA SER A 42 21.56 -3.84 1.66
C SER A 42 21.20 -4.53 0.34
N VAL A 43 20.07 -5.26 0.35
CA VAL A 43 19.46 -5.80 -0.87
C VAL A 43 18.77 -4.65 -1.60
N ASN A 44 19.06 -4.48 -2.89
CA ASN A 44 18.40 -3.47 -3.72
C ASN A 44 17.08 -4.01 -4.27
N LEU A 45 15.96 -3.51 -3.73
CA LEU A 45 14.62 -3.92 -4.11
C LEU A 45 14.15 -3.33 -5.45
N SER A 46 14.84 -2.30 -5.95
CA SER A 46 14.58 -1.69 -7.25
C SER A 46 15.52 -2.18 -8.36
N ALA A 47 16.20 -3.31 -8.16
CA ALA A 47 17.12 -3.86 -9.16
C ALA A 47 16.42 -4.17 -10.51
N GLU A 48 15.13 -4.54 -10.46
CA GLU A 48 14.29 -4.83 -11.62
C GLU A 48 13.40 -3.66 -12.05
N GLY A 49 13.60 -2.50 -11.45
CA GLY A 49 12.85 -1.28 -11.74
C GLY A 49 12.28 -0.61 -10.50
N THR A 50 11.88 0.65 -10.66
CA THR A 50 11.21 1.41 -9.61
C THR A 50 9.70 1.16 -9.60
N ALA A 51 9.09 1.27 -8.42
CA ALA A 51 7.66 1.04 -8.21
C ALA A 51 7.18 1.75 -6.94
N ASN A 52 5.88 1.67 -6.63
CA ASN A 52 5.31 2.18 -5.38
C ASN A 52 5.23 1.13 -4.27
N CYS A 53 5.50 -0.13 -4.58
CA CYS A 53 5.53 -1.21 -3.60
C CYS A 53 6.81 -2.01 -3.75
N TYR A 54 7.39 -2.41 -2.62
CA TYR A 54 8.55 -3.29 -2.59
C TYR A 54 8.32 -4.41 -1.59
N ILE A 55 8.71 -5.64 -1.98
CA ILE A 55 8.59 -6.84 -1.16
C ILE A 55 9.92 -7.08 -0.46
N ALA A 56 9.88 -7.23 0.86
CA ALA A 56 11.03 -7.51 1.70
C ALA A 56 10.74 -8.72 2.62
N ARG A 57 11.78 -9.30 3.20
CA ARG A 57 11.69 -10.36 4.21
C ARG A 57 12.07 -9.82 5.57
N THR A 58 11.67 -10.49 6.63
CA THR A 58 12.03 -10.11 8.00
C THR A 58 13.55 -10.21 8.25
N GLY A 59 14.07 -9.34 9.12
CA GLY A 59 15.45 -9.38 9.61
C GLY A 59 16.52 -9.01 8.57
N GLY A 60 16.15 -8.32 7.50
CA GLY A 60 17.06 -7.90 6.43
C GLY A 60 17.33 -6.39 6.42
N VAL A 61 18.33 -5.99 5.67
CA VAL A 61 18.62 -4.59 5.33
C VAL A 61 18.38 -4.40 3.84
N TYR A 62 17.58 -3.41 3.49
CA TYR A 62 17.09 -3.17 2.15
C TYR A 62 17.29 -1.73 1.73
N LYS A 63 17.36 -1.52 0.42
CA LYS A 63 17.26 -0.19 -0.18
C LYS A 63 16.45 -0.24 -1.45
N PHE A 64 15.89 0.89 -1.82
CA PHE A 64 15.27 1.08 -3.13
C PHE A 64 15.57 2.48 -3.67
N ASP A 65 15.53 2.60 -4.99
CA ASP A 65 15.69 3.87 -5.69
C ASP A 65 14.43 4.73 -5.46
N ALA A 66 14.63 5.83 -4.78
CA ALA A 66 13.63 6.86 -4.47
C ALA A 66 13.99 8.18 -5.15
N SER A 67 14.76 8.16 -6.23
CA SER A 67 15.09 9.35 -7.02
C SER A 67 13.97 9.72 -7.99
N VAL A 68 13.05 8.78 -8.26
CA VAL A 68 11.90 8.97 -9.15
C VAL A 68 10.60 8.53 -8.51
N LYS A 69 9.49 9.07 -9.00
CA LYS A 69 8.14 8.74 -8.57
C LYS A 69 7.67 7.44 -9.23
N GLY A 70 7.13 6.52 -8.46
CA GLY A 70 6.57 5.26 -8.93
C GLY A 70 7.53 4.48 -9.82
N ASN A 71 7.08 4.09 -11.02
CA ASN A 71 7.89 3.38 -12.01
C ASN A 71 8.80 4.29 -12.87
N GLY A 72 8.84 5.59 -12.58
CA GLY A 72 9.62 6.56 -13.35
C GLY A 72 9.04 6.96 -14.70
N GLY A 73 7.81 6.57 -15.03
CA GLY A 73 7.18 6.85 -16.30
C GLY A 73 5.66 6.75 -16.31
N GLY A 74 5.06 6.96 -17.46
CA GLY A 74 3.62 6.78 -17.67
C GLY A 74 2.94 7.96 -18.37
N ASP A 75 2.51 7.74 -19.61
CA ASP A 75 1.88 8.78 -20.44
C ASP A 75 0.49 9.18 -19.93
N GLY A 76 -0.22 8.25 -19.28
CA GLY A 76 -1.57 8.48 -18.79
C GLY A 76 -1.68 9.56 -17.71
N VAL A 77 -0.56 9.97 -17.11
CA VAL A 77 -0.46 11.00 -16.07
C VAL A 77 0.41 12.19 -16.51
N SER A 78 0.50 12.41 -17.80
CA SER A 78 1.37 13.43 -18.43
C SER A 78 1.16 14.84 -17.85
N ASP A 79 -0.08 15.23 -17.54
CA ASP A 79 -0.40 16.52 -16.93
C ASP A 79 0.26 16.68 -15.57
N TYR A 80 0.21 15.65 -14.75
CA TYR A 80 0.89 15.66 -13.45
C TYR A 80 2.41 15.72 -13.63
N ILE A 81 2.95 14.90 -14.54
CA ILE A 81 4.39 14.86 -14.84
C ILE A 81 4.88 16.21 -15.36
N ALA A 82 4.12 16.86 -16.24
CA ALA A 82 4.48 18.17 -16.78
C ALA A 82 4.56 19.25 -15.69
N ASN A 83 3.72 19.16 -14.67
CA ASN A 83 3.66 20.17 -13.58
C ASN A 83 4.61 19.88 -12.42
N TYR A 84 4.87 18.61 -12.12
CA TYR A 84 5.58 18.18 -10.90
C TYR A 84 6.81 17.30 -11.15
N GLY A 85 7.12 17.00 -12.41
CA GLY A 85 8.26 16.16 -12.80
C GLY A 85 8.17 14.72 -12.29
N LEU A 86 9.04 13.87 -12.80
CA LEU A 86 9.21 12.50 -12.34
C LEU A 86 10.23 12.40 -11.19
N ALA A 87 11.26 13.25 -11.20
CA ALA A 87 12.32 13.22 -10.22
C ALA A 87 11.83 13.67 -8.83
N ILE A 88 12.47 13.13 -7.80
CA ILE A 88 12.30 13.54 -6.41
C ILE A 88 13.50 14.45 -6.05
N GLU A 89 13.41 15.71 -6.47
CA GLU A 89 14.51 16.68 -6.33
C GLU A 89 14.55 17.30 -4.93
N ASP A 90 13.41 17.48 -4.28
CA ASP A 90 13.28 18.16 -2.99
C ASP A 90 13.34 17.21 -1.79
N GLY A 91 13.68 15.95 -2.00
CA GLY A 91 13.78 14.96 -0.92
C GLY A 91 14.90 15.28 0.06
N ALA A 92 14.59 15.37 1.34
CA ALA A 92 15.51 15.69 2.40
C ALA A 92 15.75 14.54 3.38
N PHE A 93 14.71 13.86 3.80
CA PHE A 93 14.78 12.73 4.73
C PHE A 93 13.66 11.73 4.52
N ALA A 94 13.86 10.50 5.01
CA ALA A 94 12.82 9.47 5.01
C ALA A 94 12.17 9.36 6.39
N GLU A 95 10.90 8.97 6.39
CA GLU A 95 10.11 8.75 7.61
C GLU A 95 9.19 7.55 7.45
N LEU A 96 9.09 6.72 8.49
CA LEU A 96 8.05 5.70 8.60
C LEU A 96 6.73 6.40 8.92
N LEU A 97 5.79 6.39 7.97
CA LEU A 97 4.47 6.96 8.20
C LEU A 97 3.62 6.06 9.07
N TRP A 98 3.66 4.76 8.80
CA TRP A 98 2.97 3.75 9.59
C TRP A 98 3.48 2.34 9.27
N GLU A 99 3.25 1.43 10.20
CA GLU A 99 3.38 -0.01 10.05
C GLU A 99 2.18 -0.73 10.64
N SER A 100 1.83 -1.89 10.13
CA SER A 100 0.68 -2.68 10.56
C SER A 100 0.91 -4.16 10.41
N ARG A 101 0.50 -4.92 11.44
CA ARG A 101 0.38 -6.38 11.41
C ARG A 101 -1.08 -6.76 11.23
N HIS A 102 -1.33 -7.90 10.60
CA HIS A 102 -2.71 -8.38 10.38
C HIS A 102 -3.40 -8.86 11.66
N ASP A 103 -2.65 -9.27 12.67
CA ASP A 103 -3.20 -9.76 13.93
C ASP A 103 -3.74 -8.64 14.85
N GLY A 104 -3.52 -7.37 14.46
CA GLY A 104 -4.02 -6.23 15.22
C GLY A 104 -3.38 -6.07 16.61
N ASP A 105 -2.19 -6.65 16.82
CA ASP A 105 -1.47 -6.51 18.08
C ASP A 105 -1.19 -5.03 18.36
N LYS A 106 -1.72 -4.55 19.50
CA LYS A 106 -1.62 -3.15 19.93
C LYS A 106 -0.27 -2.78 20.54
N THR A 107 0.59 -3.75 20.75
CA THR A 107 1.91 -3.53 21.35
C THR A 107 2.99 -3.22 20.33
N MET A 108 2.61 -3.05 19.08
CA MET A 108 3.54 -2.84 17.98
C MET A 108 4.30 -1.55 18.05
N SER A 109 5.58 -1.68 17.88
CA SER A 109 6.48 -0.58 17.55
C SER A 109 7.73 -1.15 16.93
N ARG A 110 8.04 -0.70 15.72
CA ARG A 110 9.26 -1.09 15.02
C ARG A 110 9.40 -2.61 14.82
N GLU A 111 8.27 -3.29 14.70
CA GLU A 111 8.22 -4.73 14.48
C GLU A 111 8.34 -5.10 13.01
N ILE A 112 7.85 -4.25 12.12
CA ILE A 112 7.93 -4.43 10.67
C ILE A 112 9.15 -3.69 10.12
N ILE A 113 9.32 -2.42 10.49
CA ILE A 113 10.50 -1.60 10.15
C ILE A 113 11.30 -1.35 11.42
N ASP A 114 12.52 -1.85 11.45
CA ASP A 114 13.44 -1.70 12.58
C ASP A 114 14.26 -0.42 12.44
N GLY A 115 14.03 0.51 13.36
CA GLY A 115 14.68 1.82 13.35
C GLY A 115 14.08 2.80 12.34
N ALA A 116 14.76 3.92 12.15
CA ALA A 116 14.35 4.96 11.22
C ALA A 116 14.88 4.69 9.80
N PRO A 117 14.04 4.79 8.76
CA PRO A 117 14.53 4.74 7.38
C PRO A 117 15.42 5.97 7.07
N ILE A 118 16.34 5.82 6.14
CA ILE A 118 17.30 6.85 5.76
C ILE A 118 17.17 7.17 4.28
N TYR A 119 17.00 8.44 3.93
CA TYR A 119 17.08 8.90 2.55
C TYR A 119 18.46 9.52 2.28
N ARG A 120 19.18 8.96 1.33
CA ARG A 120 20.51 9.47 0.94
C ARG A 120 20.83 9.11 -0.50
N GLY A 121 21.29 10.10 -1.27
CA GLY A 121 21.76 9.89 -2.64
C GLY A 121 20.71 9.33 -3.58
N GLY A 122 19.44 9.68 -3.38
CA GLY A 122 18.32 9.16 -4.16
C GLY A 122 17.82 7.79 -3.73
N TYR A 123 18.36 7.19 -2.67
CA TYR A 123 17.93 5.89 -2.14
C TYR A 123 17.30 6.04 -0.75
N VAL A 124 16.26 5.27 -0.52
CA VAL A 124 15.77 4.97 0.83
C VAL A 124 16.39 3.64 1.27
N THR A 125 17.05 3.64 2.45
CA THR A 125 17.57 2.44 3.11
C THR A 125 16.82 2.22 4.41
N PHE A 126 16.45 0.97 4.69
CA PHE A 126 15.73 0.59 5.90
C PHE A 126 16.08 -0.84 6.33
N SER A 127 15.84 -1.16 7.59
CA SER A 127 15.90 -2.52 8.12
C SER A 127 14.49 -3.02 8.38
N THR A 128 14.26 -4.31 8.18
CA THR A 128 13.03 -4.97 8.59
C THR A 128 13.19 -5.60 9.96
N GLY A 129 12.15 -5.53 10.76
CA GLY A 129 12.06 -6.18 12.06
C GLY A 129 11.83 -7.68 11.95
N ARG A 130 11.30 -8.24 13.02
CA ARG A 130 11.08 -9.70 13.16
C ARG A 130 9.70 -10.16 12.73
N SER A 131 8.79 -9.24 12.46
CA SER A 131 7.40 -9.55 12.12
C SER A 131 7.09 -9.24 10.67
N GLU A 132 6.22 -10.05 10.07
CA GLU A 132 5.62 -9.80 8.79
C GLU A 132 4.50 -8.78 8.90
N GLY A 133 4.26 -8.05 7.83
CA GLY A 133 3.21 -7.03 7.78
C GLY A 133 3.46 -6.02 6.68
N ASN A 134 2.84 -4.87 6.84
CA ASN A 134 2.88 -3.80 5.85
C ASN A 134 3.29 -2.49 6.50
N ALA A 135 4.01 -1.67 5.76
CA ALA A 135 4.43 -0.36 6.21
C ALA A 135 4.42 0.64 5.06
N VAL A 136 4.35 1.92 5.37
CA VAL A 136 4.55 2.99 4.39
C VAL A 136 5.69 3.88 4.84
N ILE A 137 6.67 4.04 3.97
CA ILE A 137 7.79 4.96 4.15
C ILE A 137 7.60 6.12 3.17
N ALA A 138 7.80 7.35 3.64
CA ALA A 138 7.78 8.54 2.81
C ALA A 138 9.15 9.21 2.76
N VAL A 139 9.42 9.86 1.63
CA VAL A 139 10.45 10.90 1.54
C VAL A 139 9.76 12.25 1.69
N LYS A 140 10.29 13.07 2.56
CA LYS A 140 9.81 14.41 2.87
C LYS A 140 10.82 15.48 2.44
N ASP A 141 10.30 16.67 2.14
CA ASP A 141 11.13 17.86 1.93
C ASP A 141 11.67 18.42 3.25
N ILE A 142 12.49 19.44 3.18
CA ILE A 142 13.08 20.10 4.37
C ILE A 142 12.03 20.76 5.27
N LYS A 143 10.81 20.98 4.78
CA LYS A 143 9.69 21.54 5.55
C LYS A 143 8.82 20.47 6.19
N GLY A 144 9.10 19.20 5.90
CA GLY A 144 8.32 18.06 6.38
C GLY A 144 7.12 17.67 5.52
N ASN A 145 6.95 18.26 4.34
CA ASN A 145 5.92 17.85 3.41
C ASN A 145 6.29 16.54 2.73
N ILE A 146 5.33 15.66 2.53
CA ILE A 146 5.54 14.40 1.81
C ILE A 146 5.77 14.71 0.33
N VAL A 147 6.90 14.29 -0.21
CA VAL A 147 7.20 14.37 -1.64
C VAL A 147 6.69 13.14 -2.37
N TRP A 148 6.91 11.97 -1.78
CA TRP A 148 6.40 10.68 -2.25
C TRP A 148 6.41 9.65 -1.14
N SER A 149 5.63 8.56 -1.28
CA SER A 149 5.53 7.45 -0.33
C SER A 149 5.52 6.12 -1.04
N TRP A 150 6.00 5.08 -0.36
CA TRP A 150 6.11 3.72 -0.86
C TRP A 150 5.55 2.73 0.15
N HIS A 151 4.86 1.73 -0.36
CA HIS A 151 4.42 0.57 0.39
C HIS A 151 5.58 -0.42 0.55
N ILE A 152 5.89 -0.81 1.77
CA ILE A 152 6.83 -1.88 2.08
C ILE A 152 6.03 -3.09 2.58
N TRP A 153 6.07 -4.13 1.79
CA TRP A 153 5.37 -5.39 2.05
C TRP A 153 6.37 -6.41 2.59
N VAL A 154 6.36 -6.65 3.91
CA VAL A 154 7.26 -7.61 4.56
C VAL A 154 6.56 -8.96 4.66
N CYS A 155 6.99 -9.89 3.83
CA CYS A 155 6.42 -11.22 3.70
C CYS A 155 7.54 -12.25 3.49
N ASN A 156 7.57 -13.31 4.33
CA ASN A 156 8.58 -14.35 4.26
C ASN A 156 8.22 -15.45 3.27
N ASP A 157 6.93 -15.63 3.01
CA ASP A 157 6.47 -16.54 1.98
C ASP A 157 6.95 -16.07 0.60
N GLU A 158 7.22 -17.02 -0.26
CA GLU A 158 7.47 -16.72 -1.66
C GLU A 158 6.16 -16.28 -2.31
N ILE A 159 6.19 -15.13 -2.97
CA ILE A 159 5.08 -14.62 -3.76
C ILE A 159 5.33 -15.08 -5.19
N THR A 160 4.44 -15.89 -5.69
CA THR A 160 4.52 -16.46 -7.03
C THR A 160 3.48 -15.82 -7.96
N ALA A 161 3.68 -15.99 -9.25
CA ALA A 161 2.70 -15.59 -10.24
C ALA A 161 2.37 -16.78 -11.14
N HIS A 162 1.09 -16.97 -11.41
CA HIS A 162 0.58 -18.11 -12.15
C HIS A 162 -0.23 -17.69 -13.38
N ASP A 163 -0.21 -18.53 -14.39
CA ASP A 163 -1.03 -18.38 -15.58
C ASP A 163 -2.50 -18.66 -15.23
N HIS A 164 -3.32 -17.63 -15.28
CA HIS A 164 -4.76 -17.78 -15.19
C HIS A 164 -5.33 -18.00 -16.58
N ILE A 165 -5.93 -19.17 -16.77
CA ILE A 165 -6.43 -19.66 -18.05
C ILE A 165 -7.93 -19.40 -18.13
N ASP A 166 -8.38 -18.81 -19.24
CA ASP A 166 -9.79 -18.56 -19.51
C ASP A 166 -10.56 -19.84 -19.88
N SER A 167 -11.87 -19.71 -20.10
CA SER A 167 -12.74 -20.83 -20.48
C SER A 167 -12.40 -21.41 -21.86
N GLU A 168 -11.64 -20.70 -22.68
CA GLU A 168 -11.18 -21.16 -24.00
C GLU A 168 -9.80 -21.87 -23.93
N GLY A 169 -9.19 -21.94 -22.75
CA GLY A 169 -7.89 -22.56 -22.53
C GLY A 169 -6.71 -21.65 -22.89
N LYS A 170 -6.92 -20.33 -23.00
CA LYS A 170 -5.86 -19.34 -23.23
C LYS A 170 -5.43 -18.71 -21.92
N VAL A 171 -4.18 -18.28 -21.85
CA VAL A 171 -3.69 -17.48 -20.74
C VAL A 171 -4.33 -16.09 -20.83
N ALA A 172 -5.25 -15.81 -19.92
CA ALA A 172 -5.90 -14.51 -19.80
C ALA A 172 -4.96 -13.49 -19.15
N ALA A 173 -4.23 -13.90 -18.10
CA ALA A 173 -3.23 -13.07 -17.44
C ALA A 173 -2.26 -13.93 -16.60
N VAL A 174 -1.11 -13.38 -16.26
CA VAL A 174 -0.19 -13.92 -15.25
C VAL A 174 -0.36 -13.08 -13.99
N ILE A 175 -0.81 -13.70 -12.90
CA ILE A 175 -1.27 -12.99 -11.72
C ILE A 175 -0.55 -13.49 -10.48
N MET A 176 -0.27 -12.58 -9.53
CA MET A 176 0.20 -12.97 -8.21
C MET A 176 -0.80 -13.92 -7.54
N ASP A 177 -0.26 -14.87 -6.81
CA ASP A 177 -1.04 -15.86 -6.05
C ASP A 177 -1.89 -15.27 -4.92
N ARG A 178 -1.74 -13.96 -4.65
CA ARG A 178 -2.41 -13.25 -3.53
C ARG A 178 -2.58 -11.76 -3.80
N ASN A 179 -3.41 -11.11 -2.98
CA ASN A 179 -3.59 -9.66 -3.00
C ASN A 179 -2.33 -8.92 -2.53
N LEU A 180 -2.15 -7.67 -3.00
CA LEU A 180 -1.08 -6.79 -2.52
C LEU A 180 -1.15 -6.64 -1.00
N GLY A 181 -0.03 -6.89 -0.33
CA GLY A 181 0.08 -6.80 1.13
C GLY A 181 -0.42 -8.03 1.88
N ALA A 182 -0.92 -9.08 1.22
CA ALA A 182 -1.29 -10.32 1.87
C ALA A 182 -0.07 -11.14 2.28
N LEU A 183 -0.07 -11.68 3.49
CA LEU A 183 1.06 -12.48 4.01
C LEU A 183 0.99 -13.93 3.58
N ASN A 184 -0.19 -14.41 3.22
CA ASN A 184 -0.43 -15.77 2.72
C ASN A 184 -1.66 -15.78 1.82
N ASN A 185 -1.97 -16.94 1.24
CA ASN A 185 -3.19 -17.19 0.48
C ASN A 185 -4.05 -18.30 1.11
N THR A 186 -3.92 -18.49 2.43
CA THR A 186 -4.67 -19.49 3.17
C THR A 186 -6.11 -19.01 3.43
N PRO A 187 -7.13 -19.79 3.07
CA PRO A 187 -8.51 -19.44 3.37
C PRO A 187 -8.75 -19.17 4.84
N MET A 188 -9.61 -18.22 5.15
CA MET A 188 -10.01 -17.82 6.50
C MET A 188 -8.88 -17.25 7.38
N ASP A 189 -7.67 -17.15 6.88
CA ASP A 189 -6.58 -16.49 7.59
C ASP A 189 -6.68 -14.96 7.40
N VAL A 190 -6.56 -14.22 8.49
CA VAL A 190 -6.60 -12.75 8.42
C VAL A 190 -5.44 -12.16 7.61
N GLY A 191 -4.34 -12.89 7.48
CA GLY A 191 -3.17 -12.51 6.70
C GLY A 191 -3.39 -12.58 5.18
N ASN A 192 -4.46 -13.22 4.70
CA ASN A 192 -4.72 -13.36 3.27
C ASN A 192 -5.45 -12.14 2.64
N ARG A 193 -5.94 -11.20 3.45
CA ARG A 193 -6.82 -10.12 2.96
C ARG A 193 -6.12 -9.13 2.04
N GLY A 194 -4.83 -8.88 2.30
CA GLY A 194 -4.09 -7.81 1.61
C GLY A 194 -4.47 -6.42 2.11
N MET A 195 -4.23 -5.41 1.27
CA MET A 195 -4.49 -4.01 1.57
C MET A 195 -5.67 -3.48 0.76
N PHE A 196 -6.35 -2.46 1.29
CA PHE A 196 -7.32 -1.69 0.54
C PHE A 196 -6.65 -0.54 -0.22
N TYR A 197 -7.24 -0.16 -1.34
CA TYR A 197 -6.81 0.97 -2.16
C TYR A 197 -8.02 1.77 -2.64
N GLU A 198 -7.90 3.07 -2.72
CA GLU A 198 -8.80 3.88 -3.54
C GLU A 198 -8.34 3.79 -5.00
N TRP A 199 -9.28 3.66 -5.92
CA TRP A 199 -8.94 3.51 -7.34
C TRP A 199 -8.04 4.65 -7.84
N GLY A 200 -6.96 4.32 -8.51
CA GLY A 200 -6.00 5.32 -9.03
C GLY A 200 -5.00 5.84 -8.01
N ARG A 201 -5.08 5.45 -6.73
CA ARG A 201 -4.08 5.82 -5.71
C ARG A 201 -3.03 4.72 -5.53
N LYS A 202 -1.81 5.16 -5.22
CA LYS A 202 -0.66 4.29 -4.98
C LYS A 202 -0.51 3.82 -3.53
N ASP A 203 -1.18 4.49 -2.59
CA ASP A 203 -1.00 4.28 -1.16
C ASP A 203 -2.02 3.30 -0.60
N PRO A 204 -1.59 2.29 0.17
CA PRO A 204 -2.45 1.30 0.76
C PRO A 204 -3.11 1.78 2.05
N PHE A 205 -4.26 1.18 2.35
CA PHE A 205 -4.95 1.26 3.64
C PHE A 205 -5.07 -0.13 4.25
N THR A 206 -5.01 -0.21 5.57
CA THR A 206 -5.05 -1.49 6.26
C THR A 206 -6.41 -2.19 6.06
N PRO A 207 -6.42 -3.55 6.04
CA PRO A 207 -7.66 -4.31 5.88
C PRO A 207 -8.54 -4.24 7.12
N SER A 208 -9.72 -4.82 7.01
CA SER A 208 -10.60 -5.03 8.15
C SER A 208 -9.95 -5.92 9.21
N ARG A 209 -10.10 -5.55 10.49
CA ARG A 209 -9.77 -6.43 11.63
C ARG A 209 -10.93 -7.33 12.04
N SER A 210 -12.11 -7.14 11.45
CA SER A 210 -13.28 -7.95 11.77
C SER A 210 -13.03 -9.42 11.45
N PRO A 211 -13.52 -10.35 12.26
CA PRO A 211 -13.52 -11.76 11.90
C PRO A 211 -14.20 -11.97 10.55
N TYR A 212 -13.84 -13.03 9.84
CA TYR A 212 -14.67 -13.49 8.74
C TYR A 212 -16.08 -13.80 9.26
N HIS A 213 -17.10 -13.56 8.44
CA HIS A 213 -18.52 -13.65 8.78
C HIS A 213 -19.05 -12.60 9.77
N ALA A 214 -18.34 -11.54 10.01
CA ALA A 214 -18.90 -10.43 10.76
C ALA A 214 -19.81 -9.61 9.85
N ASP A 215 -21.10 -9.63 10.14
CA ASP A 215 -22.10 -8.76 9.50
C ASP A 215 -21.96 -7.29 9.92
N THR A 216 -21.06 -7.02 10.80
CA THR A 216 -20.98 -5.74 11.44
C THR A 216 -19.75 -4.98 11.02
N ASP A 217 -19.99 -3.73 10.93
CA ASP A 217 -19.03 -2.66 10.81
C ASP A 217 -17.82 -2.91 11.68
N GLY A 218 -16.69 -3.10 11.03
CA GLY A 218 -15.42 -3.32 11.68
C GLY A 218 -14.47 -2.18 11.41
N ASN A 219 -13.59 -1.94 12.34
CA ASN A 219 -12.48 -1.02 12.10
C ASN A 219 -11.39 -1.71 11.28
N ASN A 220 -10.55 -0.91 10.64
CA ASN A 220 -9.32 -1.39 10.04
C ASN A 220 -8.38 -1.99 11.08
N VAL A 221 -7.49 -2.87 10.63
CA VAL A 221 -6.33 -3.27 11.43
C VAL A 221 -5.54 -2.02 11.79
N PRO A 222 -5.18 -1.81 13.07
CA PRO A 222 -4.49 -0.60 13.48
C PRO A 222 -3.13 -0.43 12.81
N ALA A 223 -2.80 0.79 12.47
CA ALA A 223 -1.48 1.20 12.00
C ALA A 223 -0.79 2.09 13.04
N TYR A 224 0.52 1.95 13.18
CA TYR A 224 1.32 2.60 14.21
C TYR A 224 2.54 3.28 13.59
N ASN A 225 2.89 4.47 14.08
CA ASN A 225 4.17 5.12 13.75
C ASN A 225 5.06 5.32 14.99
N GLU A 226 4.46 5.25 16.16
CA GLU A 226 5.11 5.36 17.47
C GLU A 226 4.68 4.20 18.38
N PRO A 227 5.46 3.85 19.41
CA PRO A 227 5.13 2.79 20.33
C PRO A 227 3.73 2.94 20.94
N ASN A 228 2.89 1.93 20.75
CA ASN A 228 1.54 1.85 21.29
C ASN A 228 0.60 3.01 20.93
N THR A 229 0.95 3.79 19.93
CA THR A 229 0.14 4.92 19.47
C THR A 229 -0.37 4.61 18.06
N ALA A 230 -1.64 4.21 17.98
CA ALA A 230 -2.31 4.01 16.69
C ALA A 230 -2.49 5.34 15.97
N ILE A 231 -2.32 5.31 14.64
CA ILE A 231 -2.62 6.46 13.78
C ILE A 231 -4.15 6.65 13.72
N GLY A 232 -4.57 7.88 13.55
CA GLY A 232 -5.97 8.25 13.49
C GLY A 232 -6.52 8.60 14.87
N ASP A 233 -7.75 8.17 15.14
CA ASP A 233 -8.47 8.48 16.39
C ASP A 233 -8.10 7.55 17.58
N GLY A 234 -7.06 6.76 17.44
CA GLY A 234 -6.63 5.78 18.44
C GLY A 234 -7.42 4.46 18.40
N THR A 235 -8.45 4.37 17.56
CA THR A 235 -9.20 3.13 17.35
C THR A 235 -8.68 2.34 16.14
N GLY A 236 -7.73 2.91 15.39
CA GLY A 236 -7.21 2.37 14.15
C GLY A 236 -8.04 2.76 12.93
N THR A 237 -9.02 3.65 13.12
CA THR A 237 -9.81 4.16 12.03
C THR A 237 -9.02 5.25 11.30
N TRP A 238 -8.94 5.16 9.98
CA TRP A 238 -8.30 6.17 9.16
C TRP A 238 -9.08 7.47 9.20
N VAL A 239 -8.35 8.57 9.32
CA VAL A 239 -8.99 9.89 9.35
C VAL A 239 -9.61 10.22 8.00
N TYR A 240 -10.89 10.52 8.01
CA TYR A 240 -11.62 11.06 6.88
C TYR A 240 -11.36 12.53 6.69
N ASN A 241 -11.16 12.93 5.48
CA ASN A 241 -11.31 14.30 5.10
C ASN A 241 -12.16 14.40 3.83
N ALA A 242 -13.47 14.30 4.00
CA ALA A 242 -14.43 14.46 2.92
C ALA A 242 -14.30 15.80 2.18
N GLN A 243 -13.74 16.81 2.84
CA GLN A 243 -13.55 18.14 2.24
C GLN A 243 -12.25 18.25 1.44
N ALA A 244 -11.27 17.39 1.68
CA ALA A 244 -9.99 17.47 0.99
C ALA A 244 -10.09 17.10 -0.51
N ALA A 245 -11.07 16.30 -0.89
CA ALA A 245 -11.33 15.97 -2.29
C ALA A 245 -11.98 17.10 -3.08
N VAL A 246 -12.48 18.14 -2.42
CA VAL A 246 -13.14 19.28 -3.06
C VAL A 246 -12.13 20.37 -3.38
N LEU A 247 -11.15 20.04 -4.18
CA LEU A 247 -10.29 21.09 -4.71
C LEU A 247 -10.95 21.63 -5.98
N ALA A 248 -10.96 22.94 -6.11
CA ALA A 248 -11.66 23.67 -7.19
C ALA A 248 -11.19 23.30 -8.61
N THR A 249 -10.09 22.53 -8.70
CA THR A 249 -9.51 22.10 -9.98
C THR A 249 -9.04 20.65 -9.89
N PRO A 250 -9.32 19.80 -10.89
CA PRO A 250 -8.91 18.38 -10.93
C PRO A 250 -7.41 18.14 -10.68
N PRO A 251 -6.50 18.90 -11.28
CA PRO A 251 -5.06 18.70 -11.08
C PRO A 251 -4.62 18.85 -9.61
N ALA A 252 -5.36 19.58 -8.79
CA ALA A 252 -5.02 19.77 -7.39
C ALA A 252 -5.38 18.55 -6.51
N ASN A 253 -6.27 17.67 -6.95
CA ASN A 253 -6.64 16.47 -6.20
C ASN A 253 -5.48 15.46 -6.17
N ILE A 254 -4.73 15.33 -7.26
CA ILE A 254 -3.57 14.42 -7.32
C ILE A 254 -2.48 14.85 -6.32
N PRO A 255 -1.98 16.10 -6.32
CA PRO A 255 -1.05 16.55 -5.29
C PRO A 255 -1.57 16.38 -3.86
N ASN A 256 -2.87 16.64 -3.64
CA ASN A 256 -3.47 16.45 -2.33
C ASN A 256 -3.44 14.98 -1.89
N SER A 257 -3.67 14.03 -2.78
CA SER A 257 -3.58 12.60 -2.48
C SER A 257 -2.17 12.17 -2.09
N ILE A 258 -1.15 12.77 -2.69
CA ILE A 258 0.27 12.50 -2.39
C ILE A 258 0.67 13.07 -1.03
N LEU A 259 0.21 14.29 -0.72
CA LEU A 259 0.47 14.92 0.57
C LEU A 259 -0.26 14.22 1.74
N ASN A 260 -1.34 13.50 1.44
CA ASN A 260 -2.19 12.87 2.44
C ASN A 260 -2.39 11.36 2.17
N PRO A 261 -1.31 10.56 2.16
CA PRO A 261 -1.38 9.12 1.84
C PRO A 261 -2.20 8.33 2.86
N MET A 262 -2.36 8.85 4.09
CA MET A 262 -3.08 8.22 5.19
C MET A 262 -4.53 8.69 5.31
N THR A 263 -5.04 9.44 4.34
CA THR A 263 -6.39 10.00 4.39
C THR A 263 -7.22 9.44 3.25
N TYR A 264 -8.38 8.88 3.56
CA TYR A 264 -9.39 8.57 2.56
C TYR A 264 -9.93 9.86 1.96
N LEU A 265 -9.90 9.94 0.64
CA LEU A 265 -10.38 11.10 -0.10
C LEU A 265 -11.75 10.78 -0.67
N GLN A 266 -12.78 11.31 -0.02
CA GLN A 266 -14.15 11.06 -0.43
C GLN A 266 -14.67 12.19 -1.34
N SER A 267 -15.47 11.80 -2.35
CA SER A 267 -16.24 12.77 -3.10
C SER A 267 -17.28 13.47 -2.20
N PRO A 268 -17.41 14.79 -2.27
CA PRO A 268 -18.44 15.51 -1.54
C PRO A 268 -19.84 15.36 -2.17
N TYR A 269 -19.93 14.71 -3.31
CA TYR A 269 -21.16 14.61 -4.08
C TYR A 269 -21.86 13.28 -3.79
N ASN A 270 -23.13 13.41 -3.42
CA ASN A 270 -23.98 12.29 -3.12
C ASN A 270 -24.06 11.30 -4.30
N GLY A 271 -23.70 10.04 -4.05
CA GLY A 271 -23.73 8.99 -5.05
C GLY A 271 -22.52 8.89 -5.96
N HIS A 272 -21.45 9.65 -5.71
CA HIS A 272 -20.18 9.56 -6.43
C HIS A 272 -19.05 9.34 -5.44
N ALA A 273 -18.36 8.21 -5.58
CA ALA A 273 -17.33 7.78 -4.65
C ALA A 273 -15.89 8.11 -5.13
N ASP A 274 -15.72 8.64 -6.35
CA ASP A 274 -14.39 8.93 -6.88
C ASP A 274 -13.79 10.18 -6.20
N TRP A 275 -12.64 9.98 -5.57
CA TRP A 275 -11.87 11.04 -4.91
C TRP A 275 -11.35 12.13 -5.90
N TYR A 276 -11.26 11.80 -7.18
CA TYR A 276 -10.79 12.71 -8.21
C TYR A 276 -11.87 13.72 -8.65
N CYS A 277 -13.10 13.57 -8.23
CA CYS A 277 -14.18 14.48 -8.58
C CYS A 277 -13.85 15.95 -8.29
N THR A 278 -14.53 16.86 -8.96
CA THR A 278 -14.29 18.30 -8.82
C THR A 278 -15.56 19.05 -8.44
N GLY A 279 -15.41 20.28 -7.91
CA GLY A 279 -16.52 21.16 -7.61
C GLY A 279 -17.34 21.58 -8.84
N THR A 280 -16.77 21.45 -10.03
CA THR A 280 -17.42 21.78 -11.31
C THR A 280 -17.87 20.56 -12.09
N ASP A 281 -17.27 19.41 -11.82
CA ASP A 281 -17.62 18.12 -12.43
C ASP A 281 -17.55 16.99 -11.38
N PRO A 282 -18.70 16.65 -10.78
CA PRO A 282 -18.77 15.59 -9.78
C PRO A 282 -18.53 14.20 -10.38
N LYS A 283 -18.51 14.08 -11.70
CA LYS A 283 -18.27 12.83 -12.41
C LYS A 283 -16.87 12.74 -13.04
N ALA A 284 -16.02 13.73 -12.76
CA ALA A 284 -14.66 13.72 -13.27
C ALA A 284 -13.92 12.48 -12.76
N THR A 285 -13.26 11.81 -13.68
CA THR A 285 -12.34 10.69 -13.43
C THR A 285 -11.01 10.97 -14.11
N HIS A 286 -9.96 10.31 -13.67
CA HIS A 286 -8.66 10.42 -14.33
C HIS A 286 -8.19 9.05 -14.80
N PRO A 287 -8.61 8.58 -15.99
CA PRO A 287 -8.38 7.21 -16.45
C PRO A 287 -6.89 6.83 -16.60
N GLY A 288 -6.00 7.82 -16.61
CA GLY A 288 -4.56 7.59 -16.69
C GLY A 288 -3.87 7.34 -15.34
N LEU A 289 -4.58 7.37 -14.20
CA LEU A 289 -3.96 7.05 -12.90
C LEU A 289 -3.56 5.58 -12.83
N TRP A 290 -4.47 4.68 -13.22
CA TRP A 290 -4.15 3.28 -13.51
C TRP A 290 -4.58 3.00 -14.95
N GLY A 291 -3.78 2.26 -15.70
CA GLY A 291 -4.02 2.07 -17.12
C GLY A 291 -3.50 0.73 -17.65
N PRO A 292 -3.63 0.49 -18.93
CA PRO A 292 -3.11 -0.73 -19.56
C PRO A 292 -1.60 -0.86 -19.39
N GLU A 293 -0.90 0.27 -19.31
CA GLU A 293 0.52 0.31 -18.97
C GLU A 293 0.68 0.74 -17.51
N LYS A 294 1.76 0.27 -16.87
CA LYS A 294 2.10 0.66 -15.51
C LYS A 294 2.39 2.16 -15.44
N THR A 295 1.68 2.88 -14.60
CA THR A 295 1.88 4.32 -14.39
C THR A 295 2.65 4.60 -13.11
N ILE A 296 3.01 5.86 -12.86
CA ILE A 296 3.63 6.28 -11.60
C ILE A 296 2.71 6.10 -10.38
N PHE A 297 1.39 5.95 -10.59
CA PHE A 297 0.41 5.74 -9.53
C PHE A 297 0.02 4.26 -9.33
N ASP A 298 0.54 3.36 -10.17
CA ASP A 298 0.28 1.93 -10.01
C ASP A 298 0.86 1.42 -8.69
N PRO A 299 0.07 0.75 -7.82
CA PRO A 299 0.51 0.34 -6.49
C PRO A 299 1.33 -0.94 -6.46
N CYS A 300 1.46 -1.64 -7.58
CA CYS A 300 2.09 -2.95 -7.64
C CYS A 300 3.63 -2.87 -7.57
N PRO A 301 4.31 -3.92 -7.11
CA PRO A 301 5.77 -3.99 -7.10
C PRO A 301 6.38 -4.03 -8.51
N PRO A 302 7.73 -3.98 -8.63
CA PRO A 302 8.41 -4.12 -9.92
C PRO A 302 7.96 -5.38 -10.67
N GLY A 303 7.79 -5.27 -11.98
CA GLY A 303 7.33 -6.38 -12.83
C GLY A 303 5.82 -6.64 -12.83
N TYR A 304 5.07 -6.03 -11.93
CA TYR A 304 3.62 -6.19 -11.82
C TYR A 304 2.88 -4.86 -11.99
N LYS A 305 1.62 -4.95 -12.36
CA LYS A 305 0.68 -3.82 -12.48
C LYS A 305 -0.74 -4.23 -12.09
N VAL A 306 -1.59 -3.25 -11.86
CA VAL A 306 -3.03 -3.50 -11.68
C VAL A 306 -3.58 -4.19 -12.92
N PRO A 307 -4.35 -5.28 -12.78
CA PRO A 307 -4.81 -6.07 -13.92
C PRO A 307 -5.85 -5.35 -14.76
N GLY A 308 -5.93 -5.73 -16.03
CA GLY A 308 -7.00 -5.27 -16.93
C GLY A 308 -8.37 -5.88 -16.57
N PRO A 309 -9.46 -5.33 -17.14
CA PRO A 309 -10.82 -5.77 -16.84
C PRO A 309 -11.11 -7.21 -17.29
N ASP A 310 -10.39 -7.70 -18.29
CA ASP A 310 -10.62 -9.03 -18.86
C ASP A 310 -10.11 -10.16 -17.98
N LEU A 311 -9.34 -9.82 -16.91
CA LEU A 311 -8.81 -10.78 -15.96
C LEU A 311 -9.88 -11.71 -15.38
N TRP A 312 -10.99 -11.12 -15.01
CA TRP A 312 -12.06 -11.85 -14.34
C TRP A 312 -13.08 -12.45 -15.31
N GLY A 313 -12.75 -12.54 -16.60
CA GLY A 313 -13.65 -13.03 -17.65
C GLY A 313 -14.84 -12.09 -17.90
N ILE A 314 -14.70 -10.83 -17.50
CA ILE A 314 -15.73 -9.81 -17.67
C ILE A 314 -15.39 -9.01 -18.94
N PRO A 315 -16.24 -9.00 -19.97
CA PRO A 315 -16.03 -8.15 -21.12
C PRO A 315 -15.89 -6.69 -20.71
N ALA A 316 -14.98 -5.96 -21.36
CA ALA A 316 -14.78 -4.55 -21.13
C ALA A 316 -16.11 -3.79 -21.15
N GLY A 317 -16.45 -3.10 -20.06
CA GLY A 317 -17.73 -2.38 -19.90
C GLY A 317 -18.80 -3.09 -19.12
N ASN A 318 -18.62 -4.33 -18.68
CA ASN A 318 -19.56 -5.01 -17.78
C ASN A 318 -19.02 -4.96 -16.34
N ASN A 319 -19.47 -3.99 -15.56
CA ASN A 319 -18.92 -3.62 -14.26
C ASN A 319 -19.37 -4.47 -13.08
N SER A 320 -20.06 -5.58 -13.32
CA SER A 320 -20.63 -6.38 -12.23
C SER A 320 -19.97 -7.75 -12.16
N ILE A 321 -19.06 -7.91 -11.22
CA ILE A 321 -18.60 -9.22 -10.75
C ILE A 321 -19.74 -10.00 -10.05
N THR A 322 -20.86 -9.34 -9.77
CA THR A 322 -21.95 -9.86 -8.97
C THR A 322 -22.61 -11.13 -9.52
N ASN A 323 -22.36 -11.51 -10.76
CA ASN A 323 -23.03 -12.67 -11.36
C ASN A 323 -22.09 -13.66 -12.06
N GLY A 324 -20.79 -13.68 -11.66
CA GLY A 324 -19.95 -14.81 -12.02
C GLY A 324 -19.76 -15.03 -13.51
N GLY A 325 -19.42 -13.98 -14.27
CA GLY A 325 -18.99 -14.16 -15.66
C GLY A 325 -17.85 -15.16 -15.78
N ALA A 326 -16.99 -15.23 -14.78
CA ALA A 326 -15.90 -16.20 -14.67
C ALA A 326 -16.23 -17.43 -13.82
N ALA A 327 -17.48 -17.67 -13.49
CA ALA A 327 -17.87 -18.84 -12.68
C ALA A 327 -17.43 -20.19 -13.30
N ALA A 328 -17.17 -20.21 -14.60
CA ALA A 328 -16.62 -21.38 -15.28
C ALA A 328 -15.17 -21.67 -14.90
N ASP A 329 -14.41 -20.63 -14.52
CA ASP A 329 -12.97 -20.70 -14.29
C ASP A 329 -12.60 -20.85 -12.81
N TYR A 330 -13.58 -20.73 -11.91
CA TYR A 330 -13.39 -20.91 -10.47
C TYR A 330 -13.82 -22.32 -10.02
N ASP A 331 -13.10 -22.85 -9.05
CA ASP A 331 -13.52 -24.05 -8.34
C ASP A 331 -14.70 -23.70 -7.42
N GLU A 332 -15.86 -24.25 -7.74
CA GLU A 332 -17.07 -24.03 -6.94
C GLU A 332 -17.07 -24.79 -5.61
N THR A 333 -16.11 -25.68 -5.38
CA THR A 333 -16.12 -26.56 -4.21
C THR A 333 -15.62 -25.89 -2.92
N GLY A 334 -14.92 -24.80 -3.00
CA GLY A 334 -14.42 -24.05 -1.83
C GLY A 334 -15.09 -22.70 -1.65
N VAL A 335 -16.11 -22.40 -2.44
CA VAL A 335 -16.72 -21.10 -2.43
C VAL A 335 -18.19 -21.23 -2.20
N SER A 336 -18.68 -20.50 -1.27
CA SER A 336 -20.08 -20.17 -1.23
C SER A 336 -20.41 -19.27 -2.43
N ALA A 337 -20.57 -19.86 -3.60
CA ALA A 337 -21.21 -19.22 -4.75
C ALA A 337 -22.68 -18.92 -4.44
N LYS A 338 -23.15 -19.38 -3.32
CA LYS A 338 -24.49 -19.13 -2.80
C LYS A 338 -24.32 -18.23 -1.60
N TRP A 339 -24.83 -17.05 -1.67
CA TRP A 339 -25.00 -16.05 -0.62
C TRP A 339 -25.77 -16.61 0.60
N ASP A 340 -25.31 -17.74 1.11
CA ASP A 340 -25.84 -18.30 2.34
C ASP A 340 -24.86 -17.90 3.45
N TRP A 341 -25.21 -16.84 4.13
CA TRP A 341 -24.50 -16.27 5.26
C TRP A 341 -24.12 -17.27 6.35
N ASN A 342 -24.64 -18.48 6.28
CA ASN A 342 -24.44 -19.52 7.28
C ASN A 342 -23.48 -20.64 6.83
N ALA A 343 -22.93 -20.58 5.62
CA ALA A 343 -22.18 -21.70 5.05
C ALA A 343 -20.81 -21.35 4.43
N TYR A 344 -20.16 -20.31 4.95
CA TYR A 344 -18.85 -19.89 4.42
C TYR A 344 -17.71 -20.67 5.07
N GLU A 345 -17.32 -21.76 4.49
CA GLU A 345 -16.15 -22.47 4.99
C GLU A 345 -14.85 -21.72 4.67
N ASP A 346 -14.72 -21.10 3.49
CA ASP A 346 -13.48 -20.51 3.01
C ASP A 346 -13.47 -18.97 2.84
N CYS A 347 -14.62 -18.33 2.68
CA CYS A 347 -14.77 -16.88 2.49
C CYS A 347 -13.91 -16.27 1.38
N GLY A 348 -13.93 -16.90 0.19
CA GLY A 348 -13.18 -16.43 -0.97
C GLY A 348 -13.43 -17.27 -2.21
N ARG A 349 -12.61 -17.09 -3.21
CA ARG A 349 -12.66 -17.86 -4.45
C ARG A 349 -11.29 -18.40 -4.82
N ARG A 350 -11.26 -19.61 -5.40
CA ARG A 350 -10.05 -20.21 -5.96
C ARG A 350 -10.11 -20.20 -7.48
N TRP A 351 -9.01 -19.89 -8.09
CA TRP A 351 -8.84 -20.10 -9.51
C TRP A 351 -8.62 -21.60 -9.80
N LYS A 352 -9.38 -22.18 -10.72
CA LYS A 352 -9.43 -23.65 -10.91
C LYS A 352 -8.09 -24.31 -11.21
N ASN A 353 -7.30 -23.72 -12.09
CA ASN A 353 -6.07 -24.34 -12.54
C ASN A 353 -4.86 -24.07 -11.67
N THR A 354 -4.85 -23.01 -10.91
CA THR A 354 -3.71 -22.64 -10.06
C THR A 354 -3.95 -22.94 -8.59
N GLY A 355 -5.21 -22.92 -8.17
CA GLY A 355 -5.60 -23.01 -6.77
C GLY A 355 -5.40 -21.71 -5.99
N ASP A 356 -5.00 -20.62 -6.67
CA ASP A 356 -4.82 -19.31 -6.05
C ASP A 356 -6.11 -18.83 -5.39
N PHE A 357 -5.99 -18.31 -4.19
CA PHE A 357 -7.13 -17.94 -3.37
C PHE A 357 -7.28 -16.43 -3.27
N TYR A 358 -8.45 -15.95 -3.61
CA TYR A 358 -8.83 -14.54 -3.54
C TYR A 358 -9.91 -14.35 -2.49
N PRO A 359 -9.60 -13.74 -1.33
CA PRO A 359 -10.51 -13.64 -0.20
C PRO A 359 -11.64 -12.64 -0.43
N MET A 360 -12.77 -12.87 0.21
CA MET A 360 -13.81 -11.87 0.41
C MET A 360 -13.38 -10.89 1.50
N ALA A 361 -12.43 -10.03 1.16
CA ALA A 361 -11.82 -9.08 2.10
C ALA A 361 -12.78 -7.96 2.54
N GLY A 362 -13.94 -7.83 1.91
CA GLY A 362 -14.87 -6.74 2.14
C GLY A 362 -14.45 -5.46 1.44
N ASN A 363 -14.96 -4.35 1.91
CA ASN A 363 -14.65 -3.02 1.43
C ASN A 363 -14.64 -2.02 2.59
N ILE A 364 -14.20 -0.81 2.31
CA ILE A 364 -14.42 0.32 3.19
C ILE A 364 -15.65 1.06 2.67
N TYR A 365 -16.63 1.18 3.54
CA TYR A 365 -17.90 1.83 3.24
C TYR A 365 -18.11 3.02 4.17
N TYR A 366 -18.67 4.10 3.68
CA TYR A 366 -19.05 5.25 4.49
C TYR A 366 -20.54 5.20 4.80
N THR A 367 -20.91 5.49 6.03
CA THR A 367 -22.31 5.44 6.48
C THR A 367 -23.07 6.70 6.21
N ASP A 368 -22.37 7.84 6.14
CA ASP A 368 -22.90 9.14 5.76
C ASP A 368 -21.76 10.11 5.39
N TYR A 369 -22.11 11.27 4.84
CA TYR A 369 -21.17 12.24 4.27
C TYR A 369 -20.19 12.89 5.25
N ILE A 370 -20.23 12.54 6.52
CA ILE A 370 -19.50 13.23 7.59
C ILE A 370 -18.78 12.25 8.50
N SER A 371 -19.11 10.97 8.43
CA SER A 371 -18.70 10.00 9.44
C SER A 371 -17.78 8.91 8.92
N VAL A 372 -17.10 8.33 9.86
CA VAL A 372 -16.17 7.23 9.88
C VAL A 372 -16.43 6.16 8.82
N SER A 373 -15.40 5.80 8.07
CA SER A 373 -15.44 4.58 7.26
C SER A 373 -15.39 3.37 8.14
N ILE A 374 -16.15 2.43 7.72
CA ILE A 374 -16.20 1.14 8.33
C ILE A 374 -15.81 0.10 7.30
N CYS A 375 -15.02 -0.85 7.73
CA CYS A 375 -14.82 -2.05 6.96
C CYS A 375 -16.10 -2.87 7.03
N ASN A 376 -16.67 -3.17 5.88
CA ASN A 376 -17.93 -3.87 5.76
C ASN A 376 -17.78 -5.12 4.90
N TYR A 377 -18.70 -6.06 5.04
CA TYR A 377 -18.80 -7.28 4.24
C TYR A 377 -17.58 -8.20 4.25
N THR A 378 -16.74 -8.16 5.26
CA THR A 378 -15.60 -9.09 5.39
C THR A 378 -16.12 -10.53 5.48
N GLY A 379 -15.72 -11.37 4.53
CA GLY A 379 -16.21 -12.75 4.38
C GLY A 379 -17.51 -12.86 3.59
N GLY A 380 -18.12 -11.76 3.17
CA GLY A 380 -19.37 -11.73 2.41
C GLY A 380 -19.23 -11.19 1.00
N MET A 381 -18.28 -10.28 0.77
CA MET A 381 -18.06 -9.65 -0.54
C MET A 381 -16.58 -9.45 -0.82
N ALA A 382 -16.24 -9.40 -2.11
CA ALA A 382 -14.93 -9.03 -2.61
C ALA A 382 -15.08 -7.97 -3.69
N PHE A 383 -14.23 -6.96 -3.62
CA PHE A 383 -14.15 -5.87 -4.58
C PHE A 383 -12.73 -5.77 -5.08
N TYR A 384 -12.50 -6.20 -6.32
CA TYR A 384 -11.19 -6.22 -6.94
C TYR A 384 -11.11 -5.15 -8.01
N TRP A 385 -10.19 -4.23 -7.84
CA TRP A 385 -9.97 -3.17 -8.79
C TRP A 385 -9.35 -3.67 -10.10
N THR A 386 -9.68 -3.00 -11.18
CA THR A 386 -9.04 -3.16 -12.49
C THR A 386 -8.43 -1.84 -12.95
N ALA A 387 -7.49 -1.92 -13.88
CA ALA A 387 -6.79 -0.75 -14.44
C ALA A 387 -7.64 0.05 -15.44
N GLN A 388 -8.96 -0.05 -15.37
CA GLN A 388 -9.86 0.66 -16.26
C GLN A 388 -10.85 1.50 -15.44
N ALA A 389 -10.80 2.83 -15.63
CA ALA A 389 -11.86 3.71 -15.16
C ALA A 389 -13.11 3.51 -16.04
N THR A 390 -14.28 3.46 -15.40
CA THR A 390 -15.52 3.44 -16.17
C THR A 390 -15.88 4.84 -16.63
N PRO A 391 -16.34 4.99 -17.88
CA PRO A 391 -16.81 6.28 -18.39
C PRO A 391 -18.09 6.77 -17.69
N ASP A 392 -18.81 5.88 -17.03
CA ASP A 392 -20.07 6.18 -16.35
C ASP A 392 -19.85 6.29 -14.84
N ALA A 393 -19.65 7.52 -14.39
CA ALA A 393 -19.43 7.86 -12.98
C ALA A 393 -20.65 7.58 -12.07
N THR A 394 -21.73 7.04 -12.58
CA THR A 394 -22.85 6.56 -11.75
C THR A 394 -22.57 5.17 -11.18
N LYS A 395 -21.50 4.52 -11.62
CA LYS A 395 -21.07 3.22 -11.14
C LYS A 395 -19.61 3.32 -10.75
N SER A 396 -19.33 3.33 -9.45
CA SER A 396 -17.97 3.05 -9.00
C SER A 396 -17.53 1.73 -9.64
N SER A 397 -16.39 1.73 -10.30
CA SER A 397 -15.76 0.53 -10.81
C SER A 397 -15.22 -0.28 -9.64
N ALA A 398 -16.04 -1.12 -9.04
CA ALA A 398 -15.62 -2.16 -8.12
C ALA A 398 -15.65 -3.51 -8.82
#